data_cd18ed9e48733d95afd7fd76ca1e6882
#
_entry.id   cd18ed9e48733d95afd7fd76ca1e6882
#
_cell.length_a   1.000
_cell.length_b   1.000
_cell.length_c   1.000
_cell.angle_alpha   90.00
_cell.angle_beta   90.00
_cell.angle_gamma   90.00
#
_symmetry.space_group_name_H-M   'P 1'
#
loop_
_entity.id
_entity.type
_entity.pdbx_description
1 polymer ?
#
loop_
_entity_poly.entity_id
_entity_poly.type
_entity_poly.pdbx_seq_one_letter_code
_entity_poly.pdbx_strand_id
1 'polypeptide(L)'
;MKKFKIGLVGRIILAMVLGMSLGGILPEKVTRVFTTFNGLFSQFLGFIIPLLIVGLVAPAIADIGKKAGRMLLATTALAYIATLISGFASYCTSAGIFPSLIEVGALTQAQAQANDAAPYFTIEIAPLMGVMTALILAFILGLGMANVRGIALHGVFNDFREIIYRTIGKVIIPLLPLFIFGIALNMAYSGQALAILTVFIKIIGVIFVLHIAVLLFQYCVAGLIARRNPLKLLFRMLPAYFTALGTQSSAATIPVTLRQTVANGVNADVAGFVVPLCATIHLSGSTLKIVACAMAIMLMQGVAIDFTQMAGFILMLGVVMVAAPGVPGGAIMAALGVLHSMLGFGDQEQALMIALYIAMDNFGTACNVTGDGALAVIINRFYKS
;
A
#
# COMPACT_ATOMS: atom_id res chain seq x y z
N MET A 1 -19.71 21.36 20.98
CA MET A 1 -18.35 20.83 21.05
C MET A 1 -18.11 19.93 19.83
N LYS A 2 -17.23 20.31 18.88
CA LYS A 2 -16.82 19.44 17.78
C LYS A 2 -16.05 18.26 18.39
N LYS A 3 -16.60 17.05 18.33
CA LYS A 3 -15.87 15.83 18.69
C LYS A 3 -14.65 15.71 17.80
N PHE A 4 -13.46 15.83 18.33
CA PHE A 4 -12.20 15.60 17.63
C PHE A 4 -12.18 14.10 17.23
N LYS A 5 -12.48 13.78 15.99
CA LYS A 5 -12.39 12.41 15.47
C LYS A 5 -10.94 12.15 15.09
N ILE A 6 -10.23 11.40 15.92
CA ILE A 6 -8.88 10.91 15.61
C ILE A 6 -8.99 10.01 14.37
N GLY A 7 -8.28 10.36 13.29
CA GLY A 7 -8.21 9.57 12.06
C GLY A 7 -7.53 8.21 12.28
N LEU A 8 -7.57 7.33 11.28
CA LEU A 8 -7.00 5.98 11.37
C LEU A 8 -5.51 6.00 11.75
N VAL A 9 -4.70 6.83 11.09
CA VAL A 9 -3.27 6.99 11.40
C VAL A 9 -3.04 7.37 12.86
N GLY A 10 -3.78 8.35 13.38
CA GLY A 10 -3.66 8.75 14.78
C GLY A 10 -4.01 7.63 15.75
N ARG A 11 -5.05 6.82 15.43
CA ARG A 11 -5.42 5.64 16.23
C ARG A 11 -4.35 4.56 16.23
N ILE A 12 -3.71 4.31 15.09
CA ILE A 12 -2.64 3.30 14.96
C ILE A 12 -1.37 3.75 15.67
N ILE A 13 -0.95 5.02 15.49
CA ILE A 13 0.20 5.57 16.23
C ILE A 13 -0.06 5.50 17.73
N LEU A 14 -1.25 5.91 18.18
CA LEU A 14 -1.63 5.81 19.59
C LEU A 14 -1.61 4.37 20.09
N ALA A 15 -2.15 3.44 19.32
CA ALA A 15 -2.16 2.00 19.65
C ALA A 15 -0.72 1.45 19.77
N MET A 16 0.16 1.81 18.84
CA MET A 16 1.57 1.42 18.87
C MET A 16 2.29 1.98 20.10
N VAL A 17 2.15 3.29 20.35
CA VAL A 17 2.78 3.94 21.52
C VAL A 17 2.27 3.35 22.83
N LEU A 18 0.96 3.16 22.96
CA LEU A 18 0.36 2.55 24.15
C LEU A 18 0.82 1.09 24.32
N GLY A 19 0.84 0.29 23.25
CA GLY A 19 1.33 -1.08 23.30
C GLY A 19 2.78 -1.15 23.77
N MET A 20 3.65 -0.35 23.17
CA MET A 20 5.07 -0.27 23.56
C MET A 20 5.27 0.20 25.01
N SER A 21 4.48 1.17 25.47
CA SER A 21 4.60 1.71 26.83
C SER A 21 4.08 0.75 27.89
N LEU A 22 3.07 -0.04 27.58
CA LEU A 22 2.40 -0.93 28.53
C LEU A 22 2.97 -2.34 28.54
N GLY A 23 3.69 -2.76 27.50
CA GLY A 23 4.22 -4.13 27.40
C GLY A 23 5.20 -4.54 28.51
N GLY A 24 5.99 -3.57 29.03
CA GLY A 24 6.86 -3.80 30.19
C GLY A 24 6.17 -3.72 31.55
N ILE A 25 4.88 -3.31 31.60
CA ILE A 25 4.16 -3.04 32.84
C ILE A 25 3.03 -4.04 33.06
N LEU A 26 2.36 -4.46 31.98
CA LEU A 26 1.21 -5.35 32.07
C LEU A 26 1.63 -6.78 32.38
N PRO A 27 0.85 -7.51 33.20
CA PRO A 27 1.13 -8.90 33.48
C PRO A 27 0.95 -9.77 32.22
N GLU A 28 1.72 -10.85 32.12
CA GLU A 28 1.72 -11.83 31.04
C GLU A 28 0.30 -12.25 30.61
N LYS A 29 -0.59 -12.48 31.57
CA LYS A 29 -1.99 -12.88 31.30
C LYS A 29 -2.73 -11.91 30.38
N VAL A 30 -2.48 -10.61 30.52
CA VAL A 30 -3.09 -9.57 29.66
C VAL A 30 -2.46 -9.60 28.27
N THR A 31 -1.13 -9.71 28.19
CA THR A 31 -0.42 -9.83 26.90
C THR A 31 -0.93 -11.05 26.13
N ARG A 32 -1.11 -12.19 26.79
CA ARG A 32 -1.66 -13.43 26.21
C ARG A 32 -3.07 -13.26 25.62
N VAL A 33 -3.93 -12.43 26.21
CA VAL A 33 -5.26 -12.11 25.65
C VAL A 33 -5.10 -11.44 24.29
N PHE A 34 -4.20 -10.43 24.20
CA PHE A 34 -3.97 -9.73 22.94
C PHE A 34 -3.24 -10.61 21.92
N THR A 35 -2.31 -11.45 22.34
CA THR A 35 -1.67 -12.43 21.45
C THR A 35 -2.69 -13.41 20.89
N THR A 36 -3.65 -13.87 21.70
CA THR A 36 -4.75 -14.73 21.23
C THR A 36 -5.62 -14.01 20.20
N PHE A 37 -6.02 -12.76 20.49
CA PHE A 37 -6.78 -11.94 19.54
C PHE A 37 -6.00 -11.74 18.22
N ASN A 38 -4.70 -11.46 18.31
CA ASN A 38 -3.85 -11.25 17.15
C ASN A 38 -3.77 -12.52 16.28
N GLY A 39 -3.60 -13.70 16.89
CA GLY A 39 -3.62 -14.97 16.17
C GLY A 39 -4.93 -15.20 15.42
N LEU A 40 -6.07 -14.95 16.08
CA LEU A 40 -7.39 -15.07 15.44
C LEU A 40 -7.58 -14.08 14.28
N PHE A 41 -7.14 -12.84 14.48
CA PHE A 41 -7.24 -11.81 13.44
C PHE A 41 -6.32 -12.09 12.24
N SER A 42 -5.11 -12.60 12.49
CA SER A 42 -4.19 -13.05 11.43
C SER A 42 -4.77 -14.20 10.61
N GLN A 43 -5.39 -15.19 11.26
CA GLN A 43 -6.08 -16.28 10.57
C GLN A 43 -7.25 -15.77 9.71
N PHE A 44 -8.02 -14.81 10.24
CA PHE A 44 -9.07 -14.15 9.46
C PHE A 44 -8.49 -13.36 8.27
N LEU A 45 -7.38 -12.64 8.44
CA LEU A 45 -6.70 -11.95 7.34
C LEU A 45 -6.23 -12.96 6.29
N GLY A 46 -5.59 -14.06 6.69
CA GLY A 46 -5.17 -15.13 5.79
C GLY A 46 -6.31 -15.70 4.95
N PHE A 47 -7.49 -15.90 5.56
CA PHE A 47 -8.69 -16.36 4.86
C PHE A 47 -9.23 -15.33 3.86
N ILE A 48 -9.28 -14.05 4.24
CA ILE A 48 -9.91 -13.00 3.43
C ILE A 48 -9.03 -12.53 2.26
N ILE A 49 -7.69 -12.61 2.37
CA ILE A 49 -6.73 -12.10 1.36
C ILE A 49 -7.01 -12.66 -0.05
N PRO A 50 -7.16 -13.98 -0.29
CA PRO A 50 -7.48 -14.49 -1.61
C PRO A 50 -8.80 -13.94 -2.16
N LEU A 51 -9.80 -13.76 -1.30
CA LEU A 51 -11.09 -13.18 -1.66
C LEU A 51 -10.97 -11.70 -2.04
N LEU A 52 -10.13 -10.94 -1.31
CA LEU A 52 -9.79 -9.55 -1.67
C LEU A 52 -9.19 -9.48 -3.07
N ILE A 53 -8.24 -10.37 -3.37
CA ILE A 53 -7.57 -10.43 -4.67
C ILE A 53 -8.58 -10.69 -5.78
N VAL A 54 -9.37 -11.75 -5.67
CA VAL A 54 -10.36 -12.11 -6.70
C VAL A 54 -11.41 -11.00 -6.85
N GLY A 55 -11.95 -10.51 -5.74
CA GLY A 55 -13.03 -9.52 -5.73
C GLY A 55 -12.63 -8.10 -6.18
N LEU A 56 -11.35 -7.76 -6.12
CA LEU A 56 -10.85 -6.45 -6.54
C LEU A 56 -10.17 -6.51 -7.90
N VAL A 57 -9.31 -7.50 -8.13
CA VAL A 57 -8.50 -7.59 -9.36
C VAL A 57 -9.34 -7.99 -10.57
N ALA A 58 -10.23 -8.98 -10.45
CA ALA A 58 -11.01 -9.46 -11.58
C ALA A 58 -11.92 -8.35 -12.19
N PRO A 59 -12.74 -7.64 -11.41
CA PRO A 59 -13.55 -6.56 -11.99
C PRO A 59 -12.69 -5.38 -12.48
N ALA A 60 -11.53 -5.08 -11.84
CA ALA A 60 -10.64 -4.03 -12.31
C ALA A 60 -10.08 -4.34 -13.71
N ILE A 61 -9.62 -5.58 -13.94
CA ILE A 61 -9.17 -6.03 -15.27
C ILE A 61 -10.33 -5.98 -16.29
N ALA A 62 -11.53 -6.42 -15.88
CA ALA A 62 -12.70 -6.39 -16.76
C ALA A 62 -13.10 -4.96 -17.16
N ASP A 63 -13.05 -4.01 -16.23
CA ASP A 63 -13.38 -2.60 -16.47
C ASP A 63 -12.37 -1.96 -17.43
N ILE A 64 -11.08 -2.27 -17.32
CA ILE A 64 -10.03 -1.83 -18.24
C ILE A 64 -10.28 -2.41 -19.63
N GLY A 65 -10.53 -3.71 -19.75
CA GLY A 65 -10.71 -4.38 -21.04
C GLY A 65 -11.94 -3.91 -21.82
N LYS A 66 -13.05 -3.61 -21.15
CA LYS A 66 -14.30 -3.14 -21.81
C LYS A 66 -14.23 -1.73 -22.37
N LYS A 67 -13.41 -0.86 -21.78
CA LYS A 67 -13.28 0.56 -22.16
C LYS A 67 -12.06 0.85 -23.03
N ALA A 68 -11.47 -0.17 -23.65
CA ALA A 68 -10.16 -0.14 -24.29
C ALA A 68 -10.06 0.82 -25.50
N GLY A 69 -10.15 2.12 -25.24
CA GLY A 69 -9.65 3.15 -26.14
C GLY A 69 -8.13 3.31 -25.97
N ARG A 70 -7.45 3.80 -27.01
CA ARG A 70 -5.98 4.03 -26.99
C ARG A 70 -5.51 4.84 -25.77
N MET A 71 -6.31 5.83 -25.33
CA MET A 71 -5.98 6.66 -24.18
C MET A 71 -6.02 5.87 -22.87
N LEU A 72 -6.98 4.94 -22.69
CA LEU A 72 -7.03 4.07 -21.51
C LEU A 72 -5.80 3.16 -21.43
N LEU A 73 -5.48 2.48 -22.53
CA LEU A 73 -4.31 1.59 -22.58
C LEU A 73 -3.01 2.36 -22.30
N ALA A 74 -2.83 3.54 -22.94
CA ALA A 74 -1.66 4.37 -22.72
C ALA A 74 -1.56 4.88 -21.28
N THR A 75 -2.67 5.31 -20.68
CA THR A 75 -2.69 5.77 -19.27
C THR A 75 -2.41 4.65 -18.32
N THR A 76 -3.01 3.47 -18.51
CA THR A 76 -2.79 2.29 -17.65
C THR A 76 -1.35 1.80 -17.75
N ALA A 77 -0.79 1.71 -18.96
CA ALA A 77 0.60 1.33 -19.18
C ALA A 77 1.56 2.34 -18.52
N LEU A 78 1.32 3.63 -18.69
CA LEU A 78 2.14 4.68 -18.08
C LEU A 78 2.05 4.65 -16.56
N ALA A 79 0.85 4.47 -15.98
CA ALA A 79 0.65 4.35 -14.54
C ALA A 79 1.40 3.12 -13.97
N TYR A 80 1.30 1.98 -14.64
CA TYR A 80 2.02 0.76 -14.26
C TYR A 80 3.53 0.96 -14.32
N ILE A 81 4.06 1.50 -15.42
CA ILE A 81 5.50 1.78 -15.58
C ILE A 81 5.99 2.75 -14.51
N ALA A 82 5.26 3.83 -14.23
CA ALA A 82 5.60 4.80 -13.19
C ALA A 82 5.64 4.13 -11.79
N THR A 83 4.70 3.23 -11.52
CA THR A 83 4.64 2.45 -10.28
C THR A 83 5.84 1.50 -10.17
N LEU A 84 6.22 0.82 -11.26
CA LEU A 84 7.41 -0.04 -11.30
C LEU A 84 8.70 0.74 -11.10
N ILE A 85 8.86 1.88 -11.79
CA ILE A 85 10.03 2.75 -11.62
C ILE A 85 10.18 3.16 -10.16
N SER A 86 9.08 3.51 -9.49
CA SER A 86 9.09 3.86 -8.06
C SER A 86 9.50 2.67 -7.18
N GLY A 87 9.02 1.47 -7.49
CA GLY A 87 9.40 0.23 -6.81
C GLY A 87 10.88 -0.09 -6.97
N PHE A 88 11.42 -0.04 -8.19
CA PHE A 88 12.85 -0.26 -8.46
C PHE A 88 13.74 0.85 -7.88
N ALA A 89 13.30 2.11 -7.93
CA ALA A 89 14.02 3.21 -7.28
C ALA A 89 14.09 2.98 -5.76
N SER A 90 13.01 2.50 -5.16
CA SER A 90 12.97 2.11 -3.74
C SER A 90 13.94 0.96 -3.45
N TYR A 91 13.94 -0.09 -4.28
CA TYR A 91 14.88 -1.19 -4.16
C TYR A 91 16.34 -0.69 -4.20
N CYS A 92 16.73 0.05 -5.24
CA CYS A 92 18.10 0.54 -5.40
C CYS A 92 18.53 1.43 -4.21
N THR A 93 17.66 2.33 -3.76
CA THR A 93 17.92 3.21 -2.62
C THR A 93 18.06 2.40 -1.33
N SER A 94 17.16 1.45 -1.10
CA SER A 94 17.17 0.63 0.10
C SER A 94 18.39 -0.31 0.13
N ALA A 95 18.74 -0.93 -1.01
CA ALA A 95 19.91 -1.78 -1.11
C ALA A 95 21.23 -1.01 -0.84
N GLY A 96 21.31 0.27 -1.27
CA GLY A 96 22.48 1.10 -1.04
C GLY A 96 22.56 1.73 0.36
N ILE A 97 21.43 2.07 0.97
CA ILE A 97 21.41 2.86 2.22
C ILE A 97 21.11 2.01 3.46
N PHE A 98 20.19 1.04 3.38
CA PHE A 98 19.73 0.32 4.57
C PHE A 98 20.79 -0.52 5.27
N PRO A 99 21.76 -1.17 4.58
CA PRO A 99 22.82 -1.89 5.27
C PRO A 99 23.69 -1.02 6.20
N SER A 100 23.75 0.30 5.95
CA SER A 100 24.46 1.24 6.84
C SER A 100 23.60 1.77 7.99
N LEU A 101 22.28 1.65 7.89
CA LEU A 101 21.33 2.19 8.86
C LEU A 101 20.72 1.11 9.77
N ILE A 102 20.61 -0.12 9.29
CA ILE A 102 19.90 -1.23 9.93
C ILE A 102 20.92 -2.31 10.26
N GLU A 103 20.95 -2.75 11.49
CA GLU A 103 21.74 -3.89 11.91
C GLU A 103 21.09 -5.18 11.39
N VAL A 104 21.88 -5.94 10.60
CA VAL A 104 21.41 -7.17 9.97
C VAL A 104 21.14 -8.23 11.06
N GLY A 105 19.94 -8.81 11.03
CA GLY A 105 19.55 -9.82 12.00
C GLY A 105 19.13 -9.28 13.37
N ALA A 106 18.98 -7.96 13.53
CA ALA A 106 18.61 -7.36 14.82
C ALA A 106 17.27 -7.90 15.37
N LEU A 107 16.31 -8.19 14.50
CA LEU A 107 15.03 -8.77 14.91
C LEU A 107 15.18 -10.23 15.33
N THR A 108 15.94 -11.02 14.59
CA THR A 108 16.20 -12.45 14.89
C THR A 108 16.98 -12.61 16.19
N GLN A 109 17.97 -11.75 16.45
CA GLN A 109 18.71 -11.75 17.70
C GLN A 109 17.81 -11.37 18.87
N ALA A 110 16.96 -10.36 18.70
CA ALA A 110 15.99 -9.96 19.72
C ALA A 110 14.95 -11.06 19.97
N GLN A 111 14.49 -11.75 18.93
CA GLN A 111 13.56 -12.89 19.05
C GLN A 111 14.20 -14.10 19.78
N ALA A 112 15.46 -14.41 19.53
CA ALA A 112 16.16 -15.52 20.18
C ALA A 112 16.30 -15.33 21.70
N GLN A 113 16.22 -14.08 22.17
CA GLN A 113 16.28 -13.73 23.61
C GLN A 113 14.90 -13.44 24.21
N ALA A 114 13.86 -13.47 23.39
CA ALA A 114 12.53 -13.05 23.78
C ALA A 114 11.73 -14.17 24.46
N ASN A 115 11.04 -13.84 25.53
CA ASN A 115 9.96 -14.65 26.08
C ASN A 115 8.63 -14.14 25.53
N ASP A 116 8.25 -14.61 24.34
CA ASP A 116 6.96 -14.23 23.76
C ASP A 116 5.80 -14.81 24.58
N ALA A 117 4.79 -13.99 24.81
CA ALA A 117 3.58 -14.44 25.50
C ALA A 117 2.76 -15.36 24.56
N ALA A 118 2.74 -16.66 24.85
CA ALA A 118 1.98 -17.62 24.04
C ALA A 118 0.45 -17.35 24.11
N PRO A 119 -0.30 -17.53 23.00
CA PRO A 119 -1.75 -17.39 23.03
C PRO A 119 -2.42 -18.41 23.97
N TYR A 120 -3.61 -18.14 24.44
CA TYR A 120 -4.39 -19.09 25.24
C TYR A 120 -4.88 -20.27 24.41
N PHE A 121 -5.24 -20.02 23.18
CA PHE A 121 -5.65 -21.03 22.18
C PHE A 121 -5.43 -20.48 20.77
N THR A 122 -5.39 -21.39 19.80
CA THR A 122 -5.30 -21.08 18.38
C THR A 122 -6.47 -21.71 17.65
N ILE A 123 -6.98 -21.02 16.63
CA ILE A 123 -7.99 -21.55 15.70
C ILE A 123 -7.37 -21.48 14.31
N GLU A 124 -7.32 -22.58 13.60
CA GLU A 124 -6.85 -22.62 12.22
C GLU A 124 -8.01 -22.34 11.27
N ILE A 125 -7.87 -21.29 10.45
CA ILE A 125 -8.83 -20.94 9.38
C ILE A 125 -8.07 -21.07 8.05
N ALA A 126 -8.25 -22.19 7.38
CA ALA A 126 -7.60 -22.41 6.09
C ALA A 126 -8.11 -21.40 5.05
N PRO A 127 -7.24 -20.75 4.27
CA PRO A 127 -7.65 -19.89 3.17
C PRO A 127 -8.35 -20.73 2.09
N LEU A 128 -9.36 -20.15 1.42
CA LEU A 128 -10.11 -20.82 0.36
C LEU A 128 -9.21 -21.29 -0.79
N MET A 129 -8.15 -20.54 -1.07
CA MET A 129 -7.14 -20.83 -2.08
C MET A 129 -5.84 -20.09 -1.79
N GLY A 130 -4.74 -20.54 -2.36
CA GLY A 130 -3.47 -19.80 -2.27
C GLY A 130 -3.53 -18.47 -3.03
N VAL A 131 -2.69 -17.52 -2.62
CA VAL A 131 -2.63 -16.15 -3.19
C VAL A 131 -2.35 -16.17 -4.70
N MET A 132 -1.39 -16.98 -5.16
CA MET A 132 -1.07 -17.09 -6.59
C MET A 132 -2.24 -17.68 -7.38
N THR A 133 -2.96 -18.65 -6.82
CA THR A 133 -4.17 -19.22 -7.41
C THR A 133 -5.25 -18.14 -7.55
N ALA A 134 -5.45 -17.33 -6.52
CA ALA A 134 -6.39 -16.21 -6.54
C ALA A 134 -6.04 -15.17 -7.61
N LEU A 135 -4.74 -14.83 -7.78
CA LEU A 135 -4.28 -13.94 -8.83
C LEU A 135 -4.55 -14.51 -10.23
N ILE A 136 -4.17 -15.75 -10.49
CA ILE A 136 -4.42 -16.40 -11.78
C ILE A 136 -5.92 -16.46 -12.09
N LEU A 137 -6.73 -16.83 -11.09
CA LEU A 137 -8.19 -16.85 -11.22
C LEU A 137 -8.74 -15.46 -11.54
N ALA A 138 -8.25 -14.43 -10.85
CA ALA A 138 -8.67 -13.04 -11.09
C ALA A 138 -8.33 -12.58 -12.51
N PHE A 139 -7.15 -12.94 -13.04
CA PHE A 139 -6.79 -12.66 -14.44
C PHE A 139 -7.69 -13.38 -15.43
N ILE A 140 -7.91 -14.68 -15.24
CA ILE A 140 -8.78 -15.47 -16.14
C ILE A 140 -10.20 -14.88 -16.17
N LEU A 141 -10.77 -14.62 -14.99
CA LEU A 141 -12.12 -14.07 -14.87
C LEU A 141 -12.20 -12.64 -15.40
N GLY A 142 -11.21 -11.80 -15.09
CA GLY A 142 -11.16 -10.41 -15.54
C GLY A 142 -11.07 -10.30 -17.06
N LEU A 143 -10.16 -11.03 -17.68
CA LEU A 143 -10.03 -11.08 -19.14
C LEU A 143 -11.26 -11.75 -19.78
N GLY A 144 -11.80 -12.79 -19.17
CA GLY A 144 -13.04 -13.42 -19.61
C GLY A 144 -14.21 -12.43 -19.62
N MET A 145 -14.45 -11.72 -18.51
CA MET A 145 -15.50 -10.71 -18.41
C MET A 145 -15.32 -9.52 -19.37
N ALA A 146 -14.08 -9.18 -19.71
CA ALA A 146 -13.79 -8.14 -20.71
C ALA A 146 -14.24 -8.55 -22.12
N ASN A 147 -14.16 -9.84 -22.46
CA ASN A 147 -14.37 -10.36 -23.80
C ASN A 147 -15.76 -11.00 -24.02
N VAL A 148 -16.43 -11.46 -22.96
CA VAL A 148 -17.76 -12.07 -23.06
C VAL A 148 -18.84 -10.98 -23.15
N ARG A 149 -19.84 -11.18 -24.01
CA ARG A 149 -20.96 -10.23 -24.18
C ARG A 149 -21.93 -10.20 -22.99
N GLY A 150 -21.95 -11.24 -22.15
CA GLY A 150 -22.82 -11.32 -20.97
C GLY A 150 -22.43 -10.31 -19.89
N ILE A 151 -23.42 -9.66 -19.27
CA ILE A 151 -23.23 -8.69 -18.20
C ILE A 151 -23.41 -9.28 -16.79
N ALA A 152 -24.03 -10.47 -16.68
CA ALA A 152 -24.41 -11.06 -15.41
C ALA A 152 -23.19 -11.34 -14.50
N LEU A 153 -22.15 -11.98 -15.04
CA LEU A 153 -20.94 -12.28 -14.28
C LEU A 153 -20.24 -10.99 -13.81
N HIS A 154 -20.16 -9.98 -14.65
CA HIS A 154 -19.59 -8.69 -14.28
C HIS A 154 -20.40 -7.99 -13.16
N GLY A 155 -21.74 -8.14 -13.18
CA GLY A 155 -22.62 -7.68 -12.11
C GLY A 155 -22.31 -8.37 -10.78
N VAL A 156 -22.24 -9.70 -10.78
CA VAL A 156 -21.89 -10.51 -9.60
C VAL A 156 -20.53 -10.08 -9.01
N PHE A 157 -19.51 -9.86 -9.86
CA PHE A 157 -18.20 -9.41 -9.39
C PHE A 157 -18.19 -7.96 -8.87
N ASN A 158 -19.06 -7.07 -9.38
CA ASN A 158 -19.23 -5.74 -8.82
C ASN A 158 -19.88 -5.78 -7.43
N ASP A 159 -20.91 -6.62 -7.24
CA ASP A 159 -21.53 -6.82 -5.93
C ASP A 159 -20.53 -7.45 -4.94
N PHE A 160 -19.76 -8.42 -5.40
CA PHE A 160 -18.69 -9.03 -4.59
C PHE A 160 -17.61 -8.00 -4.20
N ARG A 161 -17.18 -7.13 -5.12
CA ARG A 161 -16.26 -6.01 -4.85
C ARG A 161 -16.82 -5.09 -3.77
N GLU A 162 -18.11 -4.78 -3.81
CA GLU A 162 -18.76 -3.96 -2.78
C GLU A 162 -18.77 -4.65 -1.41
N ILE A 163 -19.04 -5.97 -1.35
CA ILE A 163 -18.94 -6.77 -0.12
C ILE A 163 -17.53 -6.69 0.45
N ILE A 164 -16.50 -6.85 -0.40
CA ILE A 164 -15.11 -6.73 0.00
C ILE A 164 -14.80 -5.34 0.56
N TYR A 165 -15.20 -4.25 -0.12
CA TYR A 165 -15.01 -2.89 0.39
C TYR A 165 -15.66 -2.68 1.75
N ARG A 166 -16.87 -3.19 1.96
CA ARG A 166 -17.57 -3.12 3.24
C ARG A 166 -16.85 -3.92 4.32
N THR A 167 -16.33 -5.09 4.00
CA THR A 167 -15.55 -5.93 4.94
C THR A 167 -14.28 -5.20 5.37
N ILE A 168 -13.51 -4.63 4.42
CA ILE A 168 -12.34 -3.82 4.75
C ILE A 168 -12.74 -2.65 5.65
N GLY A 169 -13.74 -1.87 5.25
CA GLY A 169 -14.12 -0.64 5.96
C GLY A 169 -14.77 -0.84 7.32
N LYS A 170 -15.57 -1.91 7.49
CA LYS A 170 -16.35 -2.14 8.70
C LYS A 170 -15.76 -3.16 9.66
N VAL A 171 -14.89 -4.03 9.19
CA VAL A 171 -14.28 -5.10 10.02
C VAL A 171 -12.78 -4.88 10.13
N ILE A 172 -12.04 -4.92 9.02
CA ILE A 172 -10.58 -4.90 9.06
C ILE A 172 -10.07 -3.56 9.63
N ILE A 173 -10.43 -2.43 9.02
CA ILE A 173 -9.93 -1.10 9.43
C ILE A 173 -10.26 -0.77 10.89
N PRO A 174 -11.47 -1.03 11.44
CA PRO A 174 -11.75 -0.77 12.84
C PRO A 174 -10.96 -1.63 13.83
N LEU A 175 -10.62 -2.87 13.47
CA LEU A 175 -9.87 -3.81 14.31
C LEU A 175 -8.36 -3.62 14.22
N LEU A 176 -7.83 -2.97 13.15
CA LEU A 176 -6.39 -2.74 12.98
C LEU A 176 -5.71 -2.05 14.18
N PRO A 177 -6.26 -1.00 14.80
CA PRO A 177 -5.60 -0.39 15.96
C PRO A 177 -5.43 -1.39 17.12
N LEU A 178 -6.42 -2.25 17.36
CA LEU A 178 -6.34 -3.27 18.39
C LEU A 178 -5.29 -4.34 18.06
N PHE A 179 -5.23 -4.76 16.81
CA PHE A 179 -4.25 -5.70 16.30
C PHE A 179 -2.82 -5.14 16.44
N ILE A 180 -2.59 -3.90 16.01
CA ILE A 180 -1.29 -3.21 16.14
C ILE A 180 -0.91 -3.01 17.61
N PHE A 181 -1.87 -2.67 18.46
CA PHE A 181 -1.63 -2.57 19.91
C PHE A 181 -1.14 -3.90 20.49
N GLY A 182 -1.79 -5.01 20.18
CA GLY A 182 -1.40 -6.34 20.67
C GLY A 182 -0.01 -6.77 20.22
N ILE A 183 0.36 -6.44 18.96
CA ILE A 183 1.71 -6.71 18.46
C ILE A 183 2.75 -5.84 19.18
N ALA A 184 2.53 -4.53 19.27
CA ALA A 184 3.43 -3.62 19.96
C ALA A 184 3.58 -3.98 21.44
N LEU A 185 2.49 -4.44 22.06
CA LEU A 185 2.49 -4.94 23.44
C LEU A 185 3.38 -6.17 23.61
N ASN A 186 3.23 -7.16 22.73
CA ASN A 186 4.05 -8.38 22.77
C ASN A 186 5.53 -8.08 22.48
N MET A 187 5.82 -7.19 21.52
CA MET A 187 7.17 -6.73 21.23
C MET A 187 7.84 -6.01 22.41
N ALA A 188 7.08 -5.22 23.16
CA ALA A 188 7.60 -4.53 24.34
C ALA A 188 7.78 -5.51 25.51
N TYR A 189 6.84 -6.45 25.68
CA TYR A 189 6.93 -7.53 26.66
C TYR A 189 8.18 -8.39 26.43
N SER A 190 8.50 -8.69 25.18
CA SER A 190 9.68 -9.47 24.77
C SER A 190 10.99 -8.65 24.66
N GLY A 191 10.96 -7.34 24.96
CA GLY A 191 12.15 -6.49 24.96
C GLY A 191 12.58 -5.95 23.58
N GLN A 192 11.82 -6.20 22.50
CA GLN A 192 12.18 -5.86 21.11
C GLN A 192 11.82 -4.41 20.72
N ALA A 193 11.00 -3.72 21.50
CA ALA A 193 10.36 -2.45 21.12
C ALA A 193 11.33 -1.33 20.72
N LEU A 194 12.43 -1.14 21.47
CA LEU A 194 13.39 -0.06 21.20
C LEU A 194 14.19 -0.27 19.92
N ALA A 195 14.60 -1.50 19.65
CA ALA A 195 15.34 -1.84 18.43
C ALA A 195 14.48 -1.54 17.20
N ILE A 196 13.23 -1.99 17.20
CA ILE A 196 12.28 -1.80 16.10
C ILE A 196 11.95 -0.31 15.90
N LEU A 197 11.68 0.43 16.98
CA LEU A 197 11.34 1.87 16.89
C LEU A 197 12.48 2.69 16.30
N THR A 198 13.72 2.40 16.69
CA THR A 198 14.90 3.09 16.17
C THR A 198 15.07 2.88 14.67
N VAL A 199 14.88 1.64 14.20
CA VAL A 199 14.95 1.31 12.79
C VAL A 199 13.80 1.99 12.02
N PHE A 200 12.58 1.99 12.56
CA PHE A 200 11.42 2.61 11.94
C PHE A 200 11.62 4.10 11.66
N ILE A 201 12.16 4.85 12.60
CA ILE A 201 12.43 6.29 12.43
C ILE A 201 13.42 6.52 11.28
N LYS A 202 14.48 5.70 11.19
CA LYS A 202 15.47 5.79 10.11
C LYS A 202 14.85 5.49 8.74
N ILE A 203 14.04 4.42 8.64
CA ILE A 203 13.36 4.02 7.41
C ILE A 203 12.38 5.11 6.94
N ILE A 204 11.59 5.66 7.85
CA ILE A 204 10.65 6.74 7.57
C ILE A 204 11.39 7.94 6.95
N GLY A 205 12.53 8.33 7.48
CA GLY A 205 13.35 9.41 6.94
C GLY A 205 13.80 9.16 5.50
N VAL A 206 14.29 7.94 5.21
CA VAL A 206 14.70 7.55 3.85
C VAL A 206 13.50 7.55 2.88
N ILE A 207 12.38 6.99 3.30
CA ILE A 207 11.15 6.95 2.49
C ILE A 207 10.66 8.36 2.16
N PHE A 208 10.73 9.30 3.11
CA PHE A 208 10.37 10.70 2.85
C PHE A 208 11.22 11.34 1.76
N VAL A 209 12.55 11.20 1.85
CA VAL A 209 13.47 11.72 0.84
C VAL A 209 13.18 11.08 -0.53
N LEU A 210 12.92 9.78 -0.53
CA LEU A 210 12.63 9.04 -1.75
C LEU A 210 11.28 9.45 -2.37
N HIS A 211 10.24 9.75 -1.59
CA HIS A 211 8.99 10.31 -2.11
C HIS A 211 9.21 11.62 -2.87
N ILE A 212 10.01 12.53 -2.29
CA ILE A 212 10.34 13.80 -2.93
C ILE A 212 11.12 13.54 -4.23
N ALA A 213 12.11 12.66 -4.19
CA ALA A 213 12.93 12.31 -5.36
C ALA A 213 12.08 11.72 -6.50
N VAL A 214 11.15 10.80 -6.19
CA VAL A 214 10.25 10.19 -7.19
C VAL A 214 9.31 11.25 -7.78
N LEU A 215 8.75 12.15 -6.98
CA LEU A 215 7.92 13.24 -7.50
C LEU A 215 8.72 14.17 -8.41
N LEU A 216 9.93 14.57 -8.00
CA LEU A 216 10.80 15.38 -8.84
C LEU A 216 11.12 14.67 -10.16
N PHE A 217 11.45 13.39 -10.12
CA PHE A 217 11.69 12.59 -11.32
C PHE A 217 10.47 12.55 -12.24
N GLN A 218 9.28 12.23 -11.72
CA GLN A 218 8.04 12.20 -12.51
C GLN A 218 7.74 13.55 -13.18
N TYR A 219 7.94 14.65 -12.44
CA TYR A 219 7.73 15.98 -13.00
C TYR A 219 8.84 16.43 -13.95
N CYS A 220 10.08 15.99 -13.76
CA CYS A 220 11.14 16.20 -14.74
C CYS A 220 10.80 15.50 -16.08
N VAL A 221 10.37 14.24 -16.03
CA VAL A 221 9.93 13.51 -17.23
C VAL A 221 8.72 14.21 -17.89
N ALA A 222 7.72 14.57 -17.11
CA ALA A 222 6.54 15.27 -17.61
C ALA A 222 6.89 16.63 -18.23
N GLY A 223 7.78 17.38 -17.59
CA GLY A 223 8.25 18.68 -18.05
C GLY A 223 9.05 18.57 -19.36
N LEU A 224 9.93 17.58 -19.48
CA LEU A 224 10.70 17.29 -20.70
C LEU A 224 9.77 16.97 -21.88
N ILE A 225 8.82 16.05 -21.66
CA ILE A 225 7.88 15.61 -22.71
C ILE A 225 6.96 16.77 -23.13
N ALA A 226 6.42 17.53 -22.17
CA ALA A 226 5.53 18.65 -22.43
C ALA A 226 6.26 19.95 -22.82
N ARG A 227 7.59 19.99 -22.75
CA ARG A 227 8.43 21.19 -22.93
C ARG A 227 8.02 22.33 -22.00
N ARG A 228 7.84 22.02 -20.70
CA ARG A 228 7.42 22.96 -19.65
C ARG A 228 8.35 22.86 -18.44
N ASN A 229 8.39 23.89 -17.62
CA ASN A 229 9.22 23.90 -16.42
C ASN A 229 8.69 22.88 -15.39
N PRO A 230 9.46 21.84 -15.01
CA PRO A 230 9.05 20.77 -14.10
C PRO A 230 8.63 21.29 -12.73
N LEU A 231 9.39 22.24 -12.17
CA LEU A 231 9.12 22.77 -10.83
C LEU A 231 7.81 23.57 -10.82
N LYS A 232 7.55 24.38 -11.86
CA LYS A 232 6.26 25.09 -11.95
C LYS A 232 5.08 24.12 -12.03
N LEU A 233 5.22 23.02 -12.75
CA LEU A 233 4.19 21.97 -12.82
C LEU A 233 3.97 21.33 -11.44
N LEU A 234 5.03 20.96 -10.74
CA LEU A 234 4.97 20.36 -9.42
C LEU A 234 4.37 21.31 -8.37
N PHE A 235 4.85 22.56 -8.30
CA PHE A 235 4.36 23.53 -7.32
C PHE A 235 2.87 23.84 -7.46
N ARG A 236 2.33 23.82 -8.69
CA ARG A 236 0.90 23.95 -8.91
C ARG A 236 0.08 22.80 -8.34
N MET A 237 0.67 21.62 -8.16
CA MET A 237 -0.01 20.47 -7.56
C MET A 237 0.04 20.44 -6.02
N LEU A 238 0.77 21.33 -5.37
CA LEU A 238 0.85 21.38 -3.90
C LEU A 238 -0.53 21.42 -3.19
N PRO A 239 -1.56 22.15 -3.70
CA PRO A 239 -2.88 22.08 -3.08
C PRO A 239 -3.48 20.66 -3.10
N ALA A 240 -3.24 19.87 -4.16
CA ALA A 240 -3.67 18.47 -4.22
C ALA A 240 -2.85 17.60 -3.26
N TYR A 241 -1.54 17.82 -3.19
CA TYR A 241 -0.64 17.16 -2.23
C TYR A 241 -1.13 17.35 -0.79
N PHE A 242 -1.34 18.59 -0.34
CA PHE A 242 -1.78 18.87 1.02
C PHE A 242 -3.22 18.38 1.31
N THR A 243 -4.09 18.41 0.30
CA THR A 243 -5.45 17.83 0.44
C THR A 243 -5.37 16.32 0.65
N ALA A 244 -4.52 15.63 -0.12
CA ALA A 244 -4.31 14.19 0.01
C ALA A 244 -3.68 13.81 1.37
N LEU A 245 -2.75 14.62 1.89
CA LEU A 245 -2.22 14.46 3.25
C LEU A 245 -3.32 14.47 4.31
N GLY A 246 -4.31 15.34 4.15
CA GLY A 246 -5.41 15.47 5.11
C GLY A 246 -6.49 14.40 4.95
N THR A 247 -6.82 14.03 3.71
CA THR A 247 -7.93 13.09 3.40
C THR A 247 -7.50 11.62 3.45
N GLN A 248 -6.22 11.34 3.20
CA GLN A 248 -5.68 9.97 3.07
C GLN A 248 -6.41 9.14 2.00
N SER A 249 -7.06 9.81 1.03
CA SER A 249 -7.86 9.17 -0.01
C SER A 249 -7.62 9.85 -1.34
N SER A 250 -7.08 9.10 -2.30
CA SER A 250 -6.91 9.56 -3.68
C SER A 250 -8.26 9.93 -4.28
N ALA A 251 -9.29 9.11 -4.06
CA ALA A 251 -10.64 9.36 -4.57
C ALA A 251 -11.25 10.67 -4.02
N ALA A 252 -11.13 10.94 -2.72
CA ALA A 252 -11.63 12.18 -2.12
C ALA A 252 -10.88 13.43 -2.61
N THR A 253 -9.67 13.27 -3.13
CA THR A 253 -8.82 14.35 -3.61
C THR A 253 -9.02 14.65 -5.10
N ILE A 254 -9.71 13.79 -5.87
CA ILE A 254 -9.94 13.94 -7.32
C ILE A 254 -10.36 15.38 -7.71
N PRO A 255 -11.32 16.04 -7.07
CA PRO A 255 -11.74 17.38 -7.50
C PRO A 255 -10.61 18.42 -7.44
N VAL A 256 -9.75 18.35 -6.42
CA VAL A 256 -8.61 19.26 -6.28
C VAL A 256 -7.52 18.90 -7.29
N THR A 257 -7.20 17.61 -7.43
CA THR A 257 -6.22 17.11 -8.40
C THR A 257 -6.59 17.52 -9.81
N LEU A 258 -7.85 17.33 -10.19
CA LEU A 258 -8.39 17.71 -11.51
C LEU A 258 -8.21 19.21 -11.75
N ARG A 259 -8.62 20.06 -10.81
CA ARG A 259 -8.48 21.50 -10.90
C ARG A 259 -7.02 21.93 -11.11
N GLN A 260 -6.09 21.37 -10.34
CA GLN A 260 -4.68 21.71 -10.45
C GLN A 260 -4.05 21.18 -11.74
N THR A 261 -4.50 20.02 -12.21
CA THR A 261 -4.05 19.42 -13.48
C THR A 261 -4.49 20.29 -14.68
N VAL A 262 -5.73 20.76 -14.68
CA VAL A 262 -6.21 21.72 -15.70
C VAL A 262 -5.45 23.05 -15.61
N ALA A 263 -5.18 23.57 -14.40
CA ALA A 263 -4.34 24.75 -14.20
C ALA A 263 -2.91 24.55 -14.72
N ASN A 264 -2.40 23.32 -14.73
CA ASN A 264 -1.15 22.94 -15.40
C ASN A 264 -1.27 22.95 -16.95
N GLY A 265 -2.44 23.31 -17.50
CA GLY A 265 -2.69 23.43 -18.95
C GLY A 265 -2.89 22.09 -19.64
N VAL A 266 -3.37 21.10 -18.91
CA VAL A 266 -3.92 19.85 -19.47
C VAL A 266 -5.35 20.14 -19.95
N ASN A 267 -5.72 19.62 -21.14
CA ASN A 267 -7.09 19.71 -21.64
C ASN A 267 -8.07 19.12 -20.61
N ALA A 268 -9.22 19.77 -20.43
CA ALA A 268 -10.20 19.40 -19.41
C ALA A 268 -10.73 17.96 -19.60
N ASP A 269 -10.95 17.52 -20.85
CA ASP A 269 -11.45 16.18 -21.16
C ASP A 269 -10.38 15.12 -20.84
N VAL A 270 -9.11 15.39 -21.19
CA VAL A 270 -7.97 14.52 -20.86
C VAL A 270 -7.80 14.43 -19.35
N ALA A 271 -7.82 15.57 -18.65
CA ALA A 271 -7.71 15.60 -17.21
C ALA A 271 -8.88 14.87 -16.54
N GLY A 272 -10.12 15.10 -17.03
CA GLY A 272 -11.34 14.46 -16.55
C GLY A 272 -11.35 12.94 -16.72
N PHE A 273 -10.57 12.41 -17.66
CA PHE A 273 -10.39 10.98 -17.86
C PHE A 273 -9.20 10.44 -17.04
N VAL A 274 -8.02 11.05 -17.19
CA VAL A 274 -6.76 10.53 -16.63
C VAL A 274 -6.74 10.60 -15.09
N VAL A 275 -7.16 11.73 -14.50
CA VAL A 275 -7.06 11.92 -13.05
C VAL A 275 -7.93 10.94 -12.27
N PRO A 276 -9.23 10.73 -12.57
CA PRO A 276 -10.02 9.72 -11.86
C PRO A 276 -9.53 8.29 -12.07
N LEU A 277 -9.01 7.97 -13.26
CA LEU A 277 -8.44 6.67 -13.55
C LEU A 277 -7.16 6.45 -12.74
N CYS A 278 -6.19 7.37 -12.79
CA CYS A 278 -4.92 7.27 -12.08
C CYS A 278 -5.11 7.24 -10.55
N ALA A 279 -6.12 7.94 -10.00
CA ALA A 279 -6.43 7.88 -8.58
C ALA A 279 -6.71 6.47 -8.04
N THR A 280 -6.98 5.51 -8.93
CA THR A 280 -7.22 4.10 -8.59
C THR A 280 -6.09 3.17 -9.03
N ILE A 281 -5.35 3.48 -10.10
CA ILE A 281 -4.37 2.56 -10.69
C ILE A 281 -2.91 3.00 -10.54
N HIS A 282 -2.65 4.27 -10.19
CA HIS A 282 -1.30 4.81 -10.04
C HIS A 282 -0.94 4.96 -8.56
N LEU A 283 -0.24 3.98 -8.03
CA LEU A 283 0.13 3.89 -6.61
C LEU A 283 1.65 3.90 -6.40
N SER A 284 2.37 4.81 -7.08
CA SER A 284 3.84 4.90 -7.04
C SER A 284 4.38 5.15 -5.64
N GLY A 285 3.80 6.07 -4.87
CA GLY A 285 4.19 6.33 -3.48
C GLY A 285 3.87 5.18 -2.53
N SER A 286 2.80 4.42 -2.79
CA SER A 286 2.45 3.23 -2.01
C SER A 286 3.41 2.08 -2.29
N THR A 287 3.70 1.80 -3.55
CA THR A 287 4.66 0.76 -3.98
C THR A 287 6.04 1.03 -3.41
N LEU A 288 6.52 2.27 -3.52
CA LEU A 288 7.81 2.70 -2.96
C LEU A 288 7.92 2.37 -1.47
N LYS A 289 6.89 2.71 -0.66
CA LYS A 289 6.86 2.43 0.77
C LYS A 289 6.87 0.93 1.05
N ILE A 290 6.03 0.17 0.34
CA ILE A 290 5.92 -1.29 0.54
C ILE A 290 7.26 -1.95 0.28
N VAL A 291 7.95 -1.59 -0.82
CA VAL A 291 9.27 -2.16 -1.16
C VAL A 291 10.31 -1.78 -0.10
N ALA A 292 10.40 -0.51 0.30
CA ALA A 292 11.34 -0.07 1.32
C ALA A 292 11.11 -0.75 2.67
N CYS A 293 9.85 -0.80 3.14
CA CYS A 293 9.51 -1.46 4.40
C CYS A 293 9.80 -2.96 4.36
N ALA A 294 9.49 -3.63 3.24
CA ALA A 294 9.76 -5.05 3.08
C ALA A 294 11.27 -5.34 3.16
N MET A 295 12.09 -4.58 2.43
CA MET A 295 13.55 -4.73 2.47
C MET A 295 14.12 -4.46 3.85
N ALA A 296 13.59 -3.47 4.57
CA ALA A 296 14.02 -3.17 5.93
C ALA A 296 13.72 -4.34 6.89
N ILE A 297 12.52 -4.92 6.82
CA ILE A 297 12.14 -6.07 7.65
C ILE A 297 13.00 -7.29 7.29
N MET A 298 13.23 -7.57 6.00
CA MET A 298 14.13 -8.65 5.57
C MET A 298 15.54 -8.49 6.14
N LEU A 299 16.12 -7.28 6.10
CA LEU A 299 17.43 -7.00 6.70
C LEU A 299 17.42 -7.19 8.21
N MET A 300 16.38 -6.72 8.90
CA MET A 300 16.25 -6.93 10.35
C MET A 300 16.14 -8.41 10.74
N GLN A 301 15.60 -9.24 9.85
CA GLN A 301 15.57 -10.71 10.03
C GLN A 301 16.87 -11.40 9.64
N GLY A 302 17.82 -10.70 9.01
CA GLY A 302 19.03 -11.30 8.47
C GLY A 302 18.81 -12.11 7.19
N VAL A 303 17.68 -11.91 6.52
CA VAL A 303 17.37 -12.55 5.24
C VAL A 303 18.15 -11.86 4.13
N ALA A 304 18.85 -12.65 3.32
CA ALA A 304 19.55 -12.12 2.15
C ALA A 304 18.57 -11.56 1.12
N ILE A 305 18.85 -10.36 0.62
CA ILE A 305 18.02 -9.71 -0.39
C ILE A 305 18.53 -10.14 -1.77
N ASP A 306 17.76 -11.00 -2.45
CA ASP A 306 18.03 -11.36 -3.84
C ASP A 306 17.33 -10.42 -4.81
N PHE A 307 18.08 -9.94 -5.82
CA PHE A 307 17.52 -9.05 -6.85
C PHE A 307 16.40 -9.71 -7.66
N THR A 308 16.55 -10.97 -8.02
CA THR A 308 15.57 -11.70 -8.84
C THR A 308 14.25 -11.85 -8.11
N GLN A 309 14.29 -12.21 -6.83
CA GLN A 309 13.13 -12.31 -5.96
C GLN A 309 12.44 -10.93 -5.82
N MET A 310 13.21 -9.89 -5.53
CA MET A 310 12.67 -8.54 -5.35
C MET A 310 12.12 -7.96 -6.65
N ALA A 311 12.76 -8.21 -7.79
CA ALA A 311 12.24 -7.79 -9.10
C ALA A 311 10.90 -8.48 -9.39
N GLY A 312 10.81 -9.79 -9.18
CA GLY A 312 9.54 -10.52 -9.30
C GLY A 312 8.45 -9.96 -8.36
N PHE A 313 8.81 -9.69 -7.10
CA PHE A 313 7.91 -9.07 -6.14
C PHE A 313 7.43 -7.67 -6.60
N ILE A 314 8.31 -6.80 -7.08
CA ILE A 314 7.96 -5.45 -7.55
C ILE A 314 7.02 -5.52 -8.76
N LEU A 315 7.29 -6.40 -9.72
CA LEU A 315 6.43 -6.60 -10.89
C LEU A 315 5.03 -7.06 -10.48
N MET A 316 4.93 -8.05 -9.59
CA MET A 316 3.65 -8.55 -9.10
C MET A 316 2.93 -7.52 -8.22
N LEU A 317 3.66 -6.81 -7.36
CA LEU A 317 3.12 -5.73 -6.56
C LEU A 317 2.50 -4.64 -7.45
N GLY A 318 3.16 -4.27 -8.55
CA GLY A 318 2.61 -3.32 -9.53
C GLY A 318 1.26 -3.76 -10.09
N VAL A 319 1.09 -5.05 -10.40
CA VAL A 319 -0.19 -5.62 -10.84
C VAL A 319 -1.25 -5.51 -9.76
N VAL A 320 -0.92 -5.89 -8.53
CA VAL A 320 -1.86 -5.81 -7.39
C VAL A 320 -2.26 -4.37 -7.09
N MET A 321 -1.35 -3.43 -7.26
CA MET A 321 -1.62 -2.00 -7.02
C MET A 321 -2.63 -1.42 -8.01
N VAL A 322 -2.70 -1.91 -9.25
CA VAL A 322 -3.74 -1.50 -10.23
C VAL A 322 -5.16 -1.79 -9.71
N ALA A 323 -5.30 -2.80 -8.85
CA ALA A 323 -6.59 -3.22 -8.30
C ALA A 323 -6.79 -2.84 -6.82
N ALA A 324 -5.80 -2.20 -6.21
CA ALA A 324 -5.87 -1.85 -4.80
C ALA A 324 -6.97 -0.80 -4.53
N PRO A 325 -7.74 -0.96 -3.43
CA PRO A 325 -8.78 0.00 -3.11
C PRO A 325 -8.20 1.38 -2.73
N GLY A 326 -8.75 2.45 -3.28
CA GLY A 326 -8.34 3.85 -3.01
C GLY A 326 -8.81 4.38 -1.64
N VAL A 327 -8.79 3.54 -0.60
CA VAL A 327 -9.15 3.86 0.78
C VAL A 327 -7.91 3.79 1.68
N PRO A 328 -7.90 4.47 2.84
CA PRO A 328 -6.78 4.39 3.78
C PRO A 328 -6.39 2.93 4.11
N GLY A 329 -5.11 2.61 3.97
CA GLY A 329 -4.61 1.24 4.19
C GLY A 329 -4.93 0.23 3.08
N GLY A 330 -5.69 0.61 2.04
CA GLY A 330 -6.13 -0.32 0.99
C GLY A 330 -4.98 -0.98 0.22
N ALA A 331 -3.94 -0.22 -0.09
CA ALA A 331 -2.81 -0.75 -0.84
C ALA A 331 -2.00 -1.79 -0.04
N ILE A 332 -1.77 -1.59 1.25
CA ILE A 332 -1.07 -2.60 2.05
C ILE A 332 -1.93 -3.86 2.24
N MET A 333 -3.25 -3.70 2.43
CA MET A 333 -4.14 -4.86 2.51
C MET A 333 -4.11 -5.70 1.23
N ALA A 334 -4.09 -5.05 0.07
CA ALA A 334 -3.95 -5.75 -1.22
C ALA A 334 -2.58 -6.43 -1.37
N ALA A 335 -1.51 -5.85 -0.81
CA ALA A 335 -0.14 -6.36 -0.92
C ALA A 335 0.17 -7.54 0.01
N LEU A 336 -0.58 -7.74 1.11
CA LEU A 336 -0.27 -8.77 2.13
C LEU A 336 -0.09 -10.16 1.53
N GLY A 337 -0.95 -10.52 0.57
CA GLY A 337 -0.86 -11.81 -0.08
C GLY A 337 0.42 -12.02 -0.88
N VAL A 338 0.90 -10.98 -1.56
CA VAL A 338 2.15 -11.04 -2.35
C VAL A 338 3.36 -11.00 -1.43
N LEU A 339 3.32 -10.23 -0.34
CA LEU A 339 4.34 -10.23 0.72
C LEU A 339 4.49 -11.63 1.33
N HIS A 340 3.39 -12.29 1.64
CA HIS A 340 3.41 -13.65 2.18
C HIS A 340 3.94 -14.66 1.16
N SER A 341 3.38 -14.69 -0.06
CA SER A 341 3.67 -15.74 -1.04
C SER A 341 5.04 -15.62 -1.69
N MET A 342 5.57 -14.41 -1.87
CA MET A 342 6.84 -14.16 -2.57
C MET A 342 8.01 -13.86 -1.65
N LEU A 343 7.77 -13.23 -0.49
CA LEU A 343 8.82 -12.87 0.46
C LEU A 343 8.77 -13.71 1.74
N GLY A 344 7.78 -14.61 1.90
CA GLY A 344 7.65 -15.50 3.05
C GLY A 344 7.22 -14.79 4.35
N PHE A 345 6.64 -13.58 4.25
CA PHE A 345 6.24 -12.82 5.44
C PHE A 345 5.13 -13.52 6.20
N GLY A 346 5.43 -13.87 7.46
CA GLY A 346 4.46 -14.39 8.43
C GLY A 346 3.63 -13.30 9.08
N ASP A 347 2.87 -13.66 10.11
CA ASP A 347 1.93 -12.76 10.79
C ASP A 347 2.63 -11.54 11.42
N GLN A 348 3.81 -11.74 12.00
CA GLN A 348 4.56 -10.68 12.66
C GLN A 348 5.09 -9.65 11.65
N GLU A 349 5.68 -10.11 10.55
CA GLU A 349 6.19 -9.25 9.48
C GLU A 349 5.05 -8.51 8.78
N GLN A 350 3.95 -9.18 8.51
CA GLN A 350 2.77 -8.54 7.93
C GLN A 350 2.21 -7.44 8.84
N ALA A 351 2.19 -7.67 10.14
CA ALA A 351 1.75 -6.67 11.10
C ALA A 351 2.70 -5.47 11.18
N LEU A 352 4.02 -5.70 11.15
CA LEU A 352 5.01 -4.63 11.04
C LEU A 352 4.84 -3.84 9.73
N MET A 353 4.61 -4.53 8.61
CA MET A 353 4.30 -3.90 7.33
C MET A 353 3.07 -3.01 7.39
N ILE A 354 1.98 -3.50 7.99
CA ILE A 354 0.74 -2.73 8.16
C ILE A 354 1.01 -1.50 9.02
N ALA A 355 1.68 -1.65 10.16
CA ALA A 355 1.97 -0.54 11.07
C ALA A 355 2.81 0.55 10.40
N LEU A 356 3.94 0.18 9.78
CA LEU A 356 4.83 1.08 9.04
C LEU A 356 4.10 1.76 7.88
N TYR A 357 3.40 0.98 7.07
CA TYR A 357 2.69 1.51 5.91
C TYR A 357 1.66 2.55 6.32
N ILE A 358 0.81 2.24 7.31
CA ILE A 358 -0.29 3.13 7.72
C ILE A 358 0.24 4.38 8.42
N ALA A 359 1.33 4.29 9.19
CA ALA A 359 1.96 5.47 9.79
C ALA A 359 2.37 6.54 8.75
N MET A 360 2.66 6.11 7.52
CA MET A 360 3.08 6.97 6.42
C MET A 360 2.04 7.06 5.28
N ASP A 361 0.81 6.57 5.48
CA ASP A 361 -0.14 6.40 4.37
C ASP A 361 -0.57 7.73 3.75
N ASN A 362 -0.73 8.76 4.54
CA ASN A 362 -1.01 10.11 4.09
C ASN A 362 0.06 10.64 3.12
N PHE A 363 1.35 10.39 3.36
CA PHE A 363 2.44 10.84 2.46
C PHE A 363 2.47 10.05 1.16
N GLY A 364 2.23 8.73 1.24
CA GLY A 364 2.11 7.89 0.04
C GLY A 364 0.94 8.30 -0.83
N THR A 365 -0.21 8.57 -0.25
CA THR A 365 -1.39 9.07 -0.96
C THR A 365 -1.13 10.44 -1.59
N ALA A 366 -0.45 11.35 -0.88
CA ALA A 366 -0.06 12.64 -1.44
C ALA A 366 0.89 12.50 -2.64
N CYS A 367 1.85 11.55 -2.56
CA CYS A 367 2.74 11.24 -3.67
C CYS A 367 1.97 10.67 -4.88
N ASN A 368 1.06 9.71 -4.68
CA ASN A 368 0.23 9.14 -5.74
C ASN A 368 -0.56 10.23 -6.47
N VAL A 369 -1.36 10.98 -5.73
CA VAL A 369 -2.24 12.04 -6.26
C VAL A 369 -1.46 13.13 -7.01
N THR A 370 -0.30 13.52 -6.49
CA THR A 370 0.52 14.52 -7.15
C THR A 370 1.13 13.96 -8.43
N GLY A 371 1.58 12.71 -8.42
CA GLY A 371 2.05 11.98 -9.59
C GLY A 371 0.99 11.81 -10.68
N ASP A 372 -0.30 11.67 -10.33
CA ASP A 372 -1.40 11.62 -11.30
C ASP A 372 -1.41 12.84 -12.21
N GLY A 373 -1.08 14.03 -11.65
CA GLY A 373 -0.94 15.25 -12.41
C GLY A 373 0.21 15.20 -13.42
N ALA A 374 1.34 14.58 -13.08
CA ALA A 374 2.46 14.40 -13.99
C ALA A 374 2.09 13.46 -15.16
N LEU A 375 1.41 12.34 -14.86
CA LEU A 375 0.92 11.42 -15.88
C LEU A 375 -0.07 12.09 -16.82
N ALA A 376 -0.99 12.89 -16.29
CA ALA A 376 -1.96 13.64 -17.10
C ALA A 376 -1.28 14.64 -18.05
N VAL A 377 -0.21 15.31 -17.59
CA VAL A 377 0.60 16.19 -18.45
C VAL A 377 1.25 15.42 -19.60
N ILE A 378 1.78 14.21 -19.33
CA ILE A 378 2.38 13.35 -20.36
C ILE A 378 1.32 12.90 -21.36
N ILE A 379 0.20 12.36 -20.90
CA ILE A 379 -0.89 11.87 -21.77
C ILE A 379 -1.44 13.00 -22.63
N ASN A 380 -1.63 14.19 -22.05
CA ASN A 380 -2.13 15.35 -22.80
C ASN A 380 -1.24 15.74 -23.99
N ARG A 381 0.07 15.43 -23.96
CA ARG A 381 0.96 15.71 -25.08
C ARG A 381 0.65 14.86 -26.30
N PHE A 382 0.20 13.62 -26.09
CA PHE A 382 -0.08 12.66 -27.16
C PHE A 382 -1.53 12.67 -27.64
N TYR A 383 -2.46 13.18 -26.78
CA TYR A 383 -3.91 13.19 -27.04
C TYR A 383 -4.47 14.61 -27.12
N LYS A 384 -3.66 15.62 -27.45
CA LYS A 384 -4.14 16.93 -27.84
C LYS A 384 -4.92 16.80 -29.15
N SER A 385 -6.24 16.92 -29.08
CA SER A 385 -7.10 17.25 -30.22
C SER A 385 -6.87 18.70 -30.68
#